data_5093ed5d0ac62618a2c231c0c8298491
#
_entry.id   5093ed5d0ac62618a2c231c0c8298491
#
_cell.length_a   1.000
_cell.length_b   1.000
_cell.length_c   1.000
_cell.angle_alpha   90.00
_cell.angle_beta   90.00
_cell.angle_gamma   90.00
#
_symmetry.space_group_name_H-M   'P 1'
#
loop_
_entity.id
_entity.type
_entity.pdbx_description
1 polymer ?
#
loop_
_entity_poly.entity_id
_entity_poly.type
_entity_poly.pdbx_seq_one_letter_code
_entity_poly.pdbx_strand_id
1 'polypeptide(L)'
;MSRQCVFIALSNQKGGVGKSTMTVLLASYFHYVMGKRVAVVDCDYPQFSIQSLRTRDMQNVEKSEYLQRMLYEQHERTGQKAYPVLTSGPDKVLETALRLADTCDVVFFDLPGTVNSPGVLETIINMDYLFTPVV
;
A
#
# COMPACT_ATOMS: atom_id res chain seq x y z
N MET A 1 4.79 -10.31 -22.96
CA MET A 1 4.46 -8.88 -22.80
C MET A 1 5.14 -8.33 -21.57
N SER A 2 5.72 -7.16 -21.70
CA SER A 2 6.33 -6.51 -20.57
C SER A 2 5.26 -6.06 -19.58
N ARG A 3 5.61 -6.17 -18.31
CA ARG A 3 4.75 -5.71 -17.24
C ARG A 3 4.68 -4.17 -17.27
N GLN A 4 3.46 -3.63 -17.25
CA GLN A 4 3.26 -2.19 -17.18
C GLN A 4 3.00 -1.68 -15.78
N CYS A 5 2.82 -2.57 -14.81
CA CYS A 5 2.60 -2.22 -13.43
C CYS A 5 3.93 -1.85 -12.76
N VAL A 6 3.94 -0.74 -12.05
CA VAL A 6 5.14 -0.27 -11.33
C VAL A 6 5.06 -0.75 -9.89
N PHE A 7 6.13 -1.34 -9.40
CA PHE A 7 6.26 -1.79 -8.02
C PHE A 7 7.13 -0.80 -7.25
N ILE A 8 6.58 -0.23 -6.19
CA ILE A 8 7.25 0.76 -5.35
C ILE A 8 7.25 0.26 -3.91
N ALA A 9 8.42 0.16 -3.31
CA ALA A 9 8.55 -0.27 -1.94
C ALA A 9 9.02 0.87 -1.05
N LEU A 10 8.53 0.89 0.18
CA LEU A 10 9.02 1.77 1.23
C LEU A 10 9.61 0.90 2.33
N SER A 11 10.81 1.25 2.77
CA SER A 11 11.55 0.51 3.78
C SER A 11 12.20 1.49 4.73
N ASN A 12 12.28 1.12 6.02
CA ASN A 12 12.93 1.93 7.03
C ASN A 12 13.47 1.00 8.10
N GLN A 13 14.78 1.09 8.35
CA GLN A 13 15.45 0.20 9.29
C GLN A 13 15.11 0.48 10.75
N LYS A 14 14.63 1.67 11.07
CA LYS A 14 14.41 2.07 12.45
C LYS A 14 12.96 1.96 12.92
N GLY A 15 12.15 1.15 12.25
CA GLY A 15 10.77 0.99 12.68
C GLY A 15 9.87 2.15 12.29
N GLY A 16 8.70 1.84 12.01
CA GLY A 16 7.66 2.43 11.23
C GLY A 16 7.15 3.83 11.43
N VAL A 17 7.78 4.71 12.15
CA VAL A 17 7.24 6.06 12.25
C VAL A 17 7.42 6.76 10.91
N GLY A 18 6.31 7.05 10.26
CA GLY A 18 6.30 7.75 8.98
C GLY A 18 6.28 6.86 7.75
N LYS A 19 6.79 5.63 7.82
CA LYS A 19 6.82 4.76 6.65
C LYS A 19 5.42 4.38 6.18
N SER A 20 4.60 3.89 7.09
CA SER A 20 3.22 3.50 6.75
C SER A 20 2.39 4.71 6.37
N THR A 21 2.57 5.84 7.04
CA THR A 21 1.88 7.08 6.71
C THR A 21 2.26 7.53 5.30
N MET A 22 3.55 7.51 4.98
CA MET A 22 4.02 7.89 3.64
C MET A 22 3.44 6.96 2.57
N THR A 23 3.40 5.66 2.85
CA THR A 23 2.82 4.69 1.92
C THR A 23 1.36 5.03 1.64
N VAL A 24 0.58 5.30 2.68
CA VAL A 24 -0.84 5.64 2.53
C VAL A 24 -1.00 6.95 1.75
N LEU A 25 -0.19 7.95 2.04
CA LEU A 25 -0.27 9.23 1.34
C LEU A 25 0.04 9.09 -0.14
N LEU A 26 1.10 8.37 -0.48
CA LEU A 26 1.47 8.15 -1.88
C LEU A 26 0.42 7.32 -2.61
N ALA A 27 -0.05 6.24 -1.99
CA ALA A 27 -1.06 5.38 -2.60
C ALA A 27 -2.33 6.18 -2.86
N SER A 28 -2.76 6.98 -1.89
CA SER A 28 -3.96 7.78 -2.03
C SER A 28 -3.82 8.83 -3.12
N TYR A 29 -2.67 9.48 -3.20
CA TYR A 29 -2.42 10.47 -4.24
C TYR A 29 -2.50 9.83 -5.64
N PHE A 30 -1.78 8.72 -5.84
CA PHE A 30 -1.80 8.06 -7.15
C PHE A 30 -3.19 7.58 -7.52
N HIS A 31 -3.92 7.07 -6.55
CA HIS A 31 -5.24 6.48 -6.82
C HIS A 31 -6.31 7.54 -7.03
N TYR A 32 -6.42 8.49 -6.10
CA TYR A 32 -7.53 9.44 -6.10
C TYR A 32 -7.24 10.69 -6.92
N VAL A 33 -6.00 11.14 -6.96
CA VAL A 33 -5.65 12.37 -7.67
C VAL A 33 -5.20 12.08 -9.09
N MET A 34 -4.32 11.10 -9.27
CA MET A 34 -3.79 10.75 -10.59
C MET A 34 -4.66 9.75 -11.36
N GLY A 35 -5.65 9.16 -10.72
CA GLY A 35 -6.55 8.23 -11.39
C GLY A 35 -5.94 6.88 -11.74
N LYS A 36 -4.87 6.48 -11.04
CA LYS A 36 -4.24 5.18 -11.29
C LYS A 36 -4.92 4.07 -10.52
N ARG A 37 -4.83 2.85 -11.02
CA ARG A 37 -5.32 1.68 -10.28
C ARG A 37 -4.22 1.24 -9.33
N VAL A 38 -4.45 1.44 -8.04
CA VAL A 38 -3.43 1.24 -7.01
C VAL A 38 -3.82 0.08 -6.09
N ALA A 39 -2.84 -0.65 -5.61
CA ALA A 39 -3.00 -1.58 -4.48
C ALA A 39 -1.83 -1.39 -3.53
N VAL A 40 -2.04 -1.74 -2.28
CA VAL A 40 -1.02 -1.71 -1.24
C VAL A 40 -0.86 -3.10 -0.67
N VAL A 41 0.38 -3.58 -0.58
CA VAL A 41 0.71 -4.84 0.07
C VAL A 41 1.44 -4.52 1.36
N ASP A 42 0.80 -4.81 2.49
CA ASP A 42 1.34 -4.55 3.82
C ASP A 42 2.11 -5.79 4.26
N CYS A 43 3.43 -5.70 4.21
CA CYS A 43 4.34 -6.81 4.53
C CYS A 43 5.00 -6.65 5.89
N ASP A 44 4.62 -5.67 6.68
CA ASP A 44 5.26 -5.35 7.95
C ASP A 44 4.69 -6.23 9.07
N TYR A 45 4.89 -7.54 8.93
CA TYR A 45 4.46 -8.53 9.92
C TYR A 45 5.30 -8.40 11.18
N PRO A 46 4.73 -8.53 12.38
CA PRO A 46 3.31 -8.83 12.66
C PRO A 46 2.43 -7.59 12.84
N GLN A 47 2.95 -6.40 12.62
CA GLN A 47 2.24 -5.18 13.01
C GLN A 47 1.15 -4.79 12.01
N PHE A 48 1.38 -4.98 10.73
CA PHE A 48 0.42 -4.63 9.66
C PHE A 48 -0.22 -3.27 9.90
N SER A 49 0.63 -2.24 10.01
CA SER A 49 0.22 -0.90 10.39
C SER A 49 -0.78 -0.27 9.42
N ILE A 50 -0.61 -0.52 8.12
CA ILE A 50 -1.50 0.07 7.11
C ILE A 50 -2.88 -0.57 7.19
N GLN A 51 -2.93 -1.90 7.36
CA GLN A 51 -4.21 -2.59 7.52
C GLN A 51 -4.93 -2.12 8.78
N SER A 52 -4.19 -1.90 9.86
CA SER A 52 -4.76 -1.38 11.10
C SER A 52 -5.33 0.03 10.92
N LEU A 53 -4.61 0.89 10.20
CA LEU A 53 -5.10 2.24 9.90
C LEU A 53 -6.39 2.18 9.07
N ARG A 54 -6.44 1.33 8.07
CA ARG A 54 -7.63 1.17 7.22
C ARG A 54 -8.83 0.71 8.05
N THR A 55 -8.62 -0.28 8.92
CA THR A 55 -9.68 -0.80 9.79
C THR A 55 -10.21 0.29 10.71
N ARG A 56 -9.33 1.07 11.33
CA ARG A 56 -9.74 2.17 12.19
C ARG A 56 -10.53 3.22 11.44
N ASP A 57 -10.07 3.58 10.24
CA ASP A 57 -10.75 4.59 9.45
C ASP A 57 -12.13 4.13 9.02
N MET A 58 -12.28 2.88 8.65
CA MET A 58 -13.59 2.34 8.29
C MET A 58 -14.54 2.32 9.48
N GLN A 59 -14.04 2.01 10.67
CA GLN A 59 -14.86 2.08 11.89
C GLN A 59 -15.32 3.51 12.17
N ASN A 60 -14.46 4.49 11.94
CA ASN A 60 -14.83 5.89 12.10
C ASN A 60 -15.89 6.32 11.09
N VAL A 61 -15.78 5.84 9.86
CA VAL A 61 -16.77 6.14 8.82
C VAL A 61 -18.13 5.56 9.20
N GLU A 62 -18.18 4.34 9.72
CA GLU A 62 -19.45 3.71 10.12
C GLU A 62 -20.17 4.51 11.18
N LYS A 63 -19.44 5.29 11.99
CA LYS A 63 -19.99 6.05 13.10
C LYS A 63 -20.27 7.51 12.75
N SER A 64 -19.98 7.97 11.54
CA SER A 64 -20.06 9.38 11.18
C SER A 64 -20.78 9.56 9.85
N GLU A 65 -21.94 10.20 9.89
CA GLU A 65 -22.66 10.56 8.66
C GLU A 65 -21.86 11.53 7.80
N TYR A 66 -21.11 12.42 8.44
CA TYR A 66 -20.26 13.38 7.73
C TYR A 66 -19.18 12.67 6.90
N LEU A 67 -18.49 11.68 7.50
CA LEU A 67 -17.46 10.92 6.78
C LEU A 67 -18.06 10.07 5.68
N GLN A 68 -19.24 9.48 5.92
CA GLN A 68 -19.94 8.71 4.89
C GLN A 68 -20.27 9.56 3.69
N ARG A 69 -20.73 10.79 3.93
CA ARG A 69 -21.05 11.72 2.85
C ARG A 69 -19.80 12.12 2.08
N MET A 70 -18.71 12.38 2.78
CA MET A 70 -17.44 12.72 2.14
C MET A 70 -16.96 11.61 1.23
N LEU A 71 -17.04 10.35 1.67
CA LEU A 71 -16.67 9.22 0.86
C LEU A 71 -17.56 9.06 -0.36
N TYR A 72 -18.86 9.26 -0.18
CA TYR A 72 -19.80 9.19 -1.30
C TYR A 72 -19.45 10.26 -2.34
N GLU A 73 -19.22 11.49 -1.91
CA GLU A 73 -18.86 12.58 -2.80
C GLU A 73 -17.54 12.32 -3.51
N GLN A 74 -16.57 11.74 -2.81
CA GLN A 74 -15.30 11.37 -3.41
C GLN A 74 -15.50 10.32 -4.51
N HIS A 75 -16.31 9.32 -4.23
CA HIS A 75 -16.62 8.29 -5.22
C HIS A 75 -17.31 8.87 -6.45
N GLU A 76 -18.29 9.77 -6.23
CA GLU A 76 -18.98 10.44 -7.33
C GLU A 76 -18.01 11.27 -8.18
N ARG A 77 -17.05 11.96 -7.53
CA ARG A 77 -16.11 12.82 -8.23
C ARG A 77 -15.03 12.03 -8.98
N THR A 78 -14.52 10.97 -8.38
CA THR A 78 -13.40 10.22 -8.94
C THR A 78 -13.83 9.00 -9.74
N GLY A 79 -15.01 8.47 -9.48
CA GLY A 79 -15.45 7.21 -10.07
C GLY A 79 -14.71 6.00 -9.55
N GLN A 80 -13.90 6.14 -8.50
CA GLN A 80 -13.07 5.06 -8.00
C GLN A 80 -13.46 4.64 -6.60
N LYS A 81 -13.45 3.33 -6.38
CA LYS A 81 -13.59 2.75 -5.04
C LYS A 81 -12.24 2.84 -4.32
N ALA A 82 -12.25 2.57 -3.01
CA ALA A 82 -11.02 2.53 -2.25
C ALA A 82 -10.06 1.48 -2.82
N TYR A 83 -8.77 1.81 -2.85
CA TYR A 83 -7.77 0.84 -3.30
C TYR A 83 -7.64 -0.29 -2.28
N PRO A 84 -7.37 -1.52 -2.75
CA PRO A 84 -7.22 -2.65 -1.83
C PRO A 84 -5.93 -2.56 -1.03
N VAL A 85 -6.01 -3.00 0.24
CA VAL A 85 -4.86 -3.17 1.10
C VAL A 85 -4.81 -4.66 1.48
N LEU A 86 -3.75 -5.33 1.05
CA LEU A 86 -3.56 -6.76 1.31
C LEU A 86 -2.42 -6.94 2.29
N THR A 87 -2.54 -7.92 3.17
CA THR A 87 -1.45 -8.29 4.06
C THR A 87 -0.72 -9.50 3.50
N SER A 88 0.58 -9.57 3.69
CA SER A 88 1.38 -10.68 3.18
C SER A 88 2.59 -10.92 4.08
N GLY A 89 2.90 -12.19 4.32
CA GLY A 89 4.16 -12.56 4.91
C GLY A 89 5.29 -12.40 3.88
N PRO A 90 6.55 -12.29 4.34
CA PRO A 90 7.67 -11.99 3.45
C PRO A 90 7.87 -13.02 2.33
N ASP A 91 7.49 -14.26 2.57
CA ASP A 91 7.70 -15.35 1.63
C ASP A 91 6.66 -15.43 0.51
N LYS A 92 5.57 -14.64 0.60
CA LYS A 92 4.49 -14.68 -0.38
C LYS A 92 4.26 -13.35 -1.09
N VAL A 93 5.13 -12.38 -0.86
CA VAL A 93 4.93 -11.03 -1.40
C VAL A 93 4.98 -11.02 -2.91
N LEU A 94 5.95 -11.70 -3.51
CA LEU A 94 6.09 -11.71 -4.96
C LEU A 94 4.92 -12.38 -5.66
N GLU A 95 4.41 -13.47 -5.08
CA GLU A 95 3.22 -14.13 -5.62
C GLU A 95 2.03 -13.19 -5.64
N THR A 96 1.82 -12.48 -4.55
CA THR A 96 0.76 -11.48 -4.44
C THR A 96 0.97 -10.36 -5.46
N ALA A 97 2.21 -9.88 -5.59
CA ALA A 97 2.55 -8.81 -6.53
C ALA A 97 2.23 -9.19 -7.97
N LEU A 98 2.59 -10.40 -8.37
CA LEU A 98 2.35 -10.85 -9.74
C LEU A 98 0.87 -10.92 -10.06
N ARG A 99 0.04 -11.32 -9.09
CA ARG A 99 -1.41 -11.33 -9.29
C ARG A 99 -1.96 -9.91 -9.45
N LEU A 100 -1.45 -8.97 -8.66
CA LEU A 100 -1.91 -7.58 -8.72
C LEU A 100 -1.42 -6.86 -9.96
N ALA A 101 -0.30 -7.29 -10.54
CA ALA A 101 0.26 -6.64 -11.71
C ALA A 101 -0.67 -6.66 -12.92
N ASP A 102 -1.58 -7.63 -12.99
CA ASP A 102 -2.51 -7.72 -14.11
C ASP A 102 -3.65 -6.71 -14.01
N THR A 103 -3.96 -6.21 -12.81
CA THR A 103 -5.11 -5.34 -12.60
C THR A 103 -4.75 -3.96 -12.09
N CYS A 104 -3.49 -3.73 -11.71
CA CYS A 104 -3.07 -2.47 -11.12
C CYS A 104 -2.02 -1.77 -11.97
N ASP A 105 -2.01 -0.45 -11.92
CA ASP A 105 -0.98 0.36 -12.55
C ASP A 105 0.23 0.54 -11.62
N VAL A 106 -0.02 0.62 -10.32
CA VAL A 106 1.02 0.81 -9.29
C VAL A 106 0.67 -0.05 -8.08
N VAL A 107 1.66 -0.74 -7.54
CA VAL A 107 1.52 -1.48 -6.30
C VAL A 107 2.58 -0.96 -5.32
N PHE A 108 2.12 -0.54 -4.14
CA PHE A 108 3.00 -0.09 -3.05
C PHE A 108 3.21 -1.22 -2.07
N PHE A 109 4.44 -1.37 -1.60
CA PHE A 109 4.82 -2.41 -0.64
C PHE A 109 5.37 -1.74 0.62
N ASP A 110 4.75 -2.01 1.75
CA ASP A 110 5.24 -1.56 3.06
C ASP A 110 6.08 -2.69 3.65
N LEU A 111 7.40 -2.60 3.48
CA LEU A 111 8.32 -3.65 3.87
C LEU A 111 8.71 -3.54 5.34
N PRO A 112 9.05 -4.67 5.99
CA PRO A 112 9.52 -4.63 7.37
C PRO A 112 10.84 -3.88 7.51
N GLY A 113 11.11 -3.41 8.72
CA GLY A 113 12.31 -2.62 9.00
C GLY A 113 13.62 -3.40 8.91
N THR A 114 13.56 -4.73 8.86
CA THR A 114 14.77 -5.55 8.76
C THR A 114 14.83 -6.22 7.40
N VAL A 115 16.04 -6.26 6.82
CA VAL A 115 16.27 -6.90 5.52
C VAL A 115 16.92 -8.28 5.67
N ASN A 116 16.91 -8.83 6.87
CA ASN A 116 17.60 -10.08 7.16
C ASN A 116 16.87 -11.32 6.67
N SER A 117 15.61 -11.17 6.31
CA SER A 117 14.82 -12.28 5.79
C SER A 117 15.09 -12.47 4.30
N PRO A 118 15.33 -13.71 3.83
CA PRO A 118 15.51 -13.94 2.40
C PRO A 118 14.33 -13.49 1.56
N GLY A 119 13.11 -13.63 2.08
CA GLY A 119 11.92 -13.17 1.37
C GLY A 119 11.89 -11.67 1.16
N VAL A 120 12.37 -10.90 2.14
CA VAL A 120 12.44 -9.44 2.02
C VAL A 120 13.46 -9.03 0.96
N LEU A 121 14.64 -9.66 0.96
CA LEU A 121 15.66 -9.37 -0.05
C LEU A 121 15.17 -9.68 -1.47
N GLU A 122 14.51 -10.82 -1.64
CA GLU A 122 13.95 -11.18 -2.93
C GLU A 122 12.91 -10.15 -3.39
N THR A 123 12.08 -9.68 -2.47
CA THR A 123 11.09 -8.66 -2.77
C THR A 123 11.76 -7.36 -3.22
N ILE A 124 12.79 -6.91 -2.50
CA ILE A 124 13.49 -5.68 -2.83
C ILE A 124 14.10 -5.74 -4.23
N ILE A 125 14.69 -6.87 -4.59
CA ILE A 125 15.32 -7.04 -5.90
C ILE A 125 14.32 -6.85 -7.03
N ASN A 126 13.05 -7.18 -6.80
CA ASN A 126 12.02 -7.12 -7.83
C ASN A 126 11.24 -5.80 -7.84
N MET A 127 11.60 -4.83 -7.00
CA MET A 127 10.94 -3.52 -7.01
C MET A 127 11.50 -2.63 -8.10
N ASP A 128 10.63 -1.81 -8.68
CA ASP A 128 11.07 -0.79 -9.64
C ASP A 128 11.66 0.41 -8.92
N TYR A 129 11.12 0.78 -7.75
CA TYR A 129 11.63 1.88 -6.94
C TYR A 129 11.61 1.47 -5.47
N LEU A 130 12.62 1.91 -4.75
CA LEU A 130 12.72 1.70 -3.31
C LEU A 130 12.97 3.05 -2.64
N PHE A 131 12.06 3.43 -1.74
CA PHE A 131 12.20 4.66 -0.97
C PHE A 131 12.46 4.32 0.49
N THR A 132 13.45 4.98 1.06
CA THR A 132 13.76 4.86 2.49
C THR A 132 13.59 6.24 3.11
N PRO A 133 12.49 6.46 3.85
CA PRO A 133 12.31 7.76 4.51
C PRO A 133 13.45 8.07 5.46
N VAL A 134 13.97 9.27 5.39
CA VAL A 134 15.06 9.75 6.25
C VAL A 134 14.47 10.73 7.24
N VAL A 135 14.75 10.49 8.52
CA VAL A 135 14.26 11.33 9.60
C VAL A 135 15.37 12.26 10.07
#